data_16e0162676a2562841b5dcedcf916cdb
#
_entry.id   16e0162676a2562841b5dcedcf916cdb
#
_cell.length_a   1.000
_cell.length_b   1.000
_cell.length_c   1.000
_cell.angle_alpha   90.00
_cell.angle_beta   90.00
_cell.angle_gamma   90.00
#
_symmetry.space_group_name_H-M   'P 1'
#
loop_
_entity.id
_entity.type
_entity.pdbx_description
1 polymer ?
#
loop_
_entity_poly.entity_id
_entity_poly.type
_entity_poly.pdbx_seq_one_letter_code
_entity_poly.pdbx_strand_id
1 'polypeptide(L)'
;MKNKSINQVSIINGEDGPTSVFIFGEAQKQSLKIRIRNAIYQSRRKRIEKRIAANPHTLAEVVQYAKDHYDLVEINPAATNWIERQKNLKASLIMQHKPELLGQRKDIPKPDFHNEESVKNFLNEMEIRNKLIDQMPDNVIPMDFHLYEIKIGEDLMEIEVDYTWNIFGISYSGNKSVIKRFKKIARDLYCYYGVSEEDIKNRTKRYSSLCLLYTSPSPR
;
A
#
# COMPACT_ATOMS: atom_id res chain seq x y z
N MET A 1 -36.93 13.34 -2.58
CA MET A 1 -35.50 13.59 -2.28
C MET A 1 -34.78 12.25 -2.30
N LYS A 2 -33.85 12.03 -3.23
CA LYS A 2 -33.11 10.77 -3.34
C LYS A 2 -31.89 10.87 -2.41
N ASN A 3 -31.85 10.10 -1.33
CA ASN A 3 -30.70 9.96 -0.47
C ASN A 3 -29.54 9.34 -1.29
N LYS A 4 -28.50 10.12 -1.53
CA LYS A 4 -27.22 9.61 -2.03
C LYS A 4 -26.51 8.97 -0.82
N SER A 5 -26.46 7.65 -0.79
CA SER A 5 -25.60 6.93 0.17
C SER A 5 -24.14 7.18 -0.17
N ILE A 6 -23.38 7.68 0.78
CA ILE A 6 -21.93 7.90 0.69
C ILE A 6 -21.25 6.59 1.06
N ASN A 7 -20.27 6.18 0.25
CA ASN A 7 -20.01 4.76 0.11
C ASN A 7 -18.61 4.23 0.43
N GLN A 8 -17.60 5.00 0.94
CA GLN A 8 -16.29 4.39 1.29
C GLN A 8 -15.40 5.26 2.17
N VAL A 9 -14.64 4.67 3.11
CA VAL A 9 -13.61 5.39 3.89
C VAL A 9 -12.30 4.62 3.93
N SER A 10 -11.21 5.26 3.59
CA SER A 10 -9.83 4.83 3.79
C SER A 10 -9.08 5.92 4.58
N ILE A 11 -8.24 5.55 5.53
CA ILE A 11 -7.50 6.48 6.37
C ILE A 11 -6.02 6.38 6.03
N ILE A 12 -5.40 7.51 5.69
CA ILE A 12 -3.96 7.66 5.54
C ILE A 12 -3.47 8.53 6.70
N ASN A 13 -2.56 8.00 7.51
CA ASN A 13 -1.94 8.74 8.61
C ASN A 13 -0.78 9.60 8.09
N GLY A 14 -0.77 10.88 8.46
CA GLY A 14 0.35 11.79 8.31
C GLY A 14 0.72 12.37 9.68
N GLU A 15 1.78 13.15 9.76
CA GLU A 15 2.29 13.77 10.99
C GLU A 15 1.23 14.62 11.74
N ASP A 16 0.24 15.15 11.00
CA ASP A 16 -0.87 15.98 11.52
C ASP A 16 -2.16 15.19 11.79
N GLY A 17 -2.09 13.84 11.89
CA GLY A 17 -3.27 12.96 12.03
C GLY A 17 -3.74 12.39 10.69
N PRO A 18 -4.90 11.71 10.63
CA PRO A 18 -5.39 11.07 9.41
C PRO A 18 -5.66 12.13 8.34
N THR A 19 -4.81 12.16 7.30
CA THR A 19 -4.90 13.15 6.21
C THR A 19 -5.99 12.84 5.19
N SER A 20 -6.51 11.62 5.19
CA SER A 20 -7.61 11.21 4.29
C SER A 20 -8.45 10.11 4.89
N VAL A 21 -9.76 10.30 4.86
CA VAL A 21 -10.73 9.29 5.25
C VAL A 21 -11.62 8.98 4.04
N PHE A 22 -11.56 7.75 3.51
CA PHE A 22 -12.40 7.31 2.38
C PHE A 22 -13.56 6.47 2.91
N ILE A 23 -14.80 6.86 2.66
CA ILE A 23 -16.01 6.19 3.12
C ILE A 23 -16.53 5.24 2.05
N PHE A 24 -16.59 3.94 2.36
CA PHE A 24 -17.21 2.92 1.53
C PHE A 24 -18.56 2.54 2.14
N GLY A 25 -19.66 2.82 1.50
CA GLY A 25 -20.96 2.50 2.01
C GLY A 25 -21.50 1.15 1.56
N GLU A 26 -22.70 0.85 1.99
CA GLU A 26 -23.40 -0.40 1.69
C GLU A 26 -23.45 -0.66 0.19
N ALA A 27 -23.17 -1.92 -0.18
CA ALA A 27 -23.22 -2.37 -1.56
C ALA A 27 -24.64 -2.19 -2.12
N GLN A 28 -24.89 -1.07 -2.83
CA GLN A 28 -26.06 -0.98 -3.68
C GLN A 28 -26.11 -2.22 -4.59
N LYS A 29 -27.27 -2.83 -4.75
CA LYS A 29 -27.49 -3.93 -5.69
C LYS A 29 -26.96 -3.52 -7.05
N GLN A 30 -25.75 -3.96 -7.37
CA GLN A 30 -25.10 -3.61 -8.66
C GLN A 30 -25.96 -4.11 -9.82
N SER A 31 -26.08 -3.30 -10.87
CA SER A 31 -26.80 -3.70 -12.06
C SER A 31 -26.22 -5.00 -12.65
N LEU A 32 -27.03 -5.83 -13.29
CA LEU A 32 -26.61 -7.07 -13.94
C LEU A 32 -25.39 -6.87 -14.88
N LYS A 33 -25.37 -5.75 -15.61
CA LYS A 33 -24.26 -5.36 -16.50
C LYS A 33 -22.94 -5.21 -15.75
N ILE A 34 -22.94 -4.57 -14.56
CA ILE A 34 -21.76 -4.40 -13.72
C ILE A 34 -21.32 -5.75 -13.15
N ARG A 35 -22.26 -6.60 -12.71
CA ARG A 35 -21.96 -7.93 -12.18
C ARG A 35 -21.30 -8.83 -13.23
N ILE A 36 -21.82 -8.84 -14.47
CA ILE A 36 -21.25 -9.59 -15.59
C ILE A 36 -19.84 -9.07 -15.91
N ARG A 37 -19.65 -7.75 -16.02
CA ARG A 37 -18.33 -7.16 -16.26
C ARG A 37 -17.33 -7.55 -15.18
N ASN A 38 -17.71 -7.51 -13.92
CA ASN A 38 -16.86 -7.88 -12.80
C ASN A 38 -16.54 -9.38 -12.81
N ALA A 39 -17.50 -10.26 -13.16
CA ALA A 39 -17.28 -11.68 -13.29
C ALA A 39 -16.28 -12.01 -14.42
N ILE A 40 -16.38 -11.34 -15.57
CA ILE A 40 -15.44 -11.47 -16.68
C ILE A 40 -14.05 -11.01 -16.25
N TYR A 41 -13.96 -9.86 -15.57
CA TYR A 41 -12.71 -9.34 -15.04
C TYR A 41 -12.05 -10.32 -14.07
N GLN A 42 -12.79 -10.84 -13.09
CA GLN A 42 -12.29 -11.83 -12.14
C GLN A 42 -11.84 -13.14 -12.81
N SER A 43 -12.58 -13.59 -13.83
CA SER A 43 -12.22 -14.79 -14.60
C SER A 43 -10.90 -14.58 -15.37
N ARG A 44 -10.73 -13.41 -16.02
CA ARG A 44 -9.47 -13.05 -16.70
C ARG A 44 -8.30 -12.99 -15.72
N ARG A 45 -8.49 -12.30 -14.59
CA ARG A 45 -7.51 -12.20 -13.52
C ARG A 45 -7.04 -13.58 -13.04
N LYS A 46 -7.97 -14.49 -12.74
CA LYS A 46 -7.66 -15.86 -12.31
C LYS A 46 -6.87 -16.65 -13.37
N ARG A 47 -7.15 -16.45 -14.67
CA ARG A 47 -6.40 -17.10 -15.76
C ARG A 47 -4.96 -16.60 -15.82
N ILE A 48 -4.74 -15.29 -15.66
CA ILE A 48 -3.42 -14.68 -15.65
C ILE A 48 -2.63 -15.18 -14.43
N GLU A 49 -3.23 -15.18 -13.25
CA GLU A 49 -2.62 -15.66 -12.00
C GLU A 49 -2.13 -17.12 -12.10
N LYS A 50 -2.83 -17.97 -12.87
CA LYS A 50 -2.41 -19.37 -13.11
C LYS A 50 -1.19 -19.50 -14.03
N ARG A 51 -0.83 -18.46 -14.78
CA ARG A 51 0.29 -18.46 -15.73
C ARG A 51 1.54 -17.74 -15.18
N ILE A 52 1.47 -17.21 -13.98
CA ILE A 52 2.56 -16.44 -13.39
C ILE A 52 3.74 -17.36 -13.10
N ALA A 53 4.86 -17.11 -13.76
CA ALA A 53 6.15 -17.71 -13.44
C ALA A 53 6.76 -17.08 -12.16
N ALA A 54 7.80 -17.70 -11.62
CA ALA A 54 8.62 -17.08 -10.57
C ALA A 54 9.21 -15.76 -11.07
N ASN A 55 9.53 -14.84 -10.12
CA ASN A 55 10.16 -13.57 -10.48
C ASN A 55 11.52 -13.86 -11.13
N PRO A 56 11.82 -13.28 -12.31
CA PRO A 56 13.08 -13.49 -13.00
C PRO A 56 14.27 -12.85 -12.27
N HIS A 57 14.00 -11.78 -11.48
CA HIS A 57 15.01 -11.05 -10.72
C HIS A 57 14.64 -10.96 -9.25
N THR A 58 15.67 -10.94 -8.41
CA THR A 58 15.53 -10.71 -6.96
C THR A 58 15.31 -9.23 -6.66
N LEU A 59 14.84 -8.89 -5.45
CA LEU A 59 14.72 -7.47 -5.04
C LEU A 59 16.07 -6.76 -5.05
N ALA A 60 17.18 -7.44 -4.70
CA ALA A 60 18.52 -6.86 -4.74
C ALA A 60 18.92 -6.48 -6.18
N GLU A 61 18.61 -7.33 -7.16
CA GLU A 61 18.86 -7.02 -8.58
C GLU A 61 17.97 -5.86 -9.05
N VAL A 62 16.72 -5.77 -8.61
CA VAL A 62 15.83 -4.64 -8.92
C VAL A 62 16.37 -3.33 -8.36
N VAL A 63 16.85 -3.33 -7.12
CA VAL A 63 17.46 -2.15 -6.49
C VAL A 63 18.74 -1.74 -7.23
N GLN A 64 19.58 -2.71 -7.57
CA GLN A 64 20.79 -2.42 -8.36
C GLN A 64 20.45 -1.85 -9.74
N TYR A 65 19.48 -2.46 -10.44
CA TYR A 65 18.97 -1.94 -11.72
C TYR A 65 18.46 -0.50 -11.58
N ALA A 66 17.72 -0.20 -10.51
CA ALA A 66 17.21 1.14 -10.26
C ALA A 66 18.33 2.15 -9.95
N LYS A 67 19.40 1.74 -9.24
CA LYS A 67 20.60 2.56 -9.00
C LYS A 67 21.32 2.89 -10.32
N ASP A 68 21.42 1.92 -11.21
CA ASP A 68 22.15 2.06 -12.47
C ASP A 68 21.40 2.92 -13.53
N HIS A 69 20.04 2.99 -13.43
CA HIS A 69 19.23 3.62 -14.48
C HIS A 69 18.47 4.88 -14.03
N TYR A 70 18.27 5.09 -12.72
CA TYR A 70 17.35 6.11 -12.23
C TYR A 70 17.89 6.96 -11.07
N ASP A 71 19.20 6.98 -10.85
CA ASP A 71 19.81 7.74 -9.75
C ASP A 71 19.17 7.45 -8.38
N LEU A 72 18.89 6.18 -8.11
CA LEU A 72 18.29 5.74 -6.86
C LEU A 72 19.26 5.93 -5.69
N VAL A 73 18.84 6.66 -4.67
CA VAL A 73 19.62 6.94 -3.46
C VAL A 73 18.98 6.26 -2.26
N GLU A 74 19.77 5.64 -1.40
CA GLU A 74 19.28 5.06 -0.16
C GLU A 74 19.14 6.14 0.93
N ILE A 75 18.00 6.15 1.61
CA ILE A 75 17.71 7.10 2.68
C ILE A 75 18.36 6.60 3.98
N ASN A 76 18.96 7.53 4.72
CA ASN A 76 19.56 7.21 6.01
C ASN A 76 18.52 6.65 6.99
N PRO A 77 18.80 5.51 7.66
CA PRO A 77 17.90 4.93 8.66
C PRO A 77 17.55 5.85 9.86
N ALA A 78 18.34 6.90 10.09
CA ALA A 78 18.03 7.90 11.11
C ALA A 78 17.07 9.00 10.63
N ALA A 79 16.68 9.01 9.35
CA ALA A 79 15.77 10.00 8.81
C ALA A 79 14.33 9.74 9.28
N THR A 80 13.59 10.81 9.57
CA THR A 80 12.21 10.74 10.08
C THR A 80 11.30 9.91 9.16
N ASN A 81 11.34 10.18 7.86
CA ASN A 81 10.54 9.44 6.88
C ASN A 81 10.89 7.95 6.82
N TRP A 82 12.17 7.58 6.97
CA TRP A 82 12.58 6.19 7.03
C TRP A 82 11.96 5.48 8.25
N ILE A 83 12.07 6.11 9.43
CA ILE A 83 11.53 5.57 10.69
C ILE A 83 10.00 5.40 10.60
N GLU A 84 9.30 6.37 10.05
CA GLU A 84 7.85 6.29 9.88
C GLU A 84 7.43 5.18 8.92
N ARG A 85 8.13 5.02 7.78
CA ARG A 85 7.86 3.97 6.82
C ARG A 85 8.09 2.58 7.43
N GLN A 86 9.20 2.40 8.14
CA GLN A 86 9.50 1.17 8.84
C GLN A 86 8.41 0.82 9.87
N LYS A 87 7.98 1.78 10.69
CA LYS A 87 6.89 1.60 11.67
C LYS A 87 5.58 1.19 11.01
N ASN A 88 5.22 1.84 9.91
CA ASN A 88 4.01 1.53 9.16
C ASN A 88 4.05 0.11 8.59
N LEU A 89 5.21 -0.31 8.05
CA LEU A 89 5.40 -1.67 7.58
C LEU A 89 5.34 -2.68 8.74
N LYS A 90 6.01 -2.40 9.86
CA LYS A 90 5.95 -3.23 11.08
C LYS A 90 4.52 -3.43 11.54
N ALA A 91 3.72 -2.35 11.58
CA ALA A 91 2.31 -2.41 11.97
C ALA A 91 1.51 -3.31 11.02
N SER A 92 1.71 -3.17 9.72
CA SER A 92 1.04 -3.98 8.70
C SER A 92 1.40 -5.46 8.81
N LEU A 93 2.67 -5.78 9.04
CA LEU A 93 3.16 -7.14 9.20
C LEU A 93 2.62 -7.80 10.49
N ILE A 94 2.58 -7.05 11.60
CA ILE A 94 1.99 -7.54 12.85
C ILE A 94 0.51 -7.85 12.65
N MET A 95 -0.25 -6.97 12.01
CA MET A 95 -1.67 -7.18 11.73
C MET A 95 -1.93 -8.39 10.83
N GLN A 96 -1.03 -8.67 9.89
CA GLN A 96 -1.19 -9.79 8.97
C GLN A 96 -0.72 -11.13 9.53
N HIS A 97 0.41 -11.13 10.24
CA HIS A 97 1.12 -12.37 10.58
C HIS A 97 1.12 -12.71 12.07
N LYS A 98 0.89 -11.71 12.94
CA LYS A 98 0.85 -11.88 14.40
C LYS A 98 -0.28 -11.09 15.06
N PRO A 99 -1.52 -11.16 14.54
CA PRO A 99 -2.64 -10.39 15.08
C PRO A 99 -2.94 -10.71 16.55
N GLU A 100 -2.55 -11.88 17.02
CA GLU A 100 -2.69 -12.30 18.43
C GLU A 100 -1.97 -11.36 19.41
N LEU A 101 -0.87 -10.71 18.97
CA LEU A 101 -0.13 -9.74 19.79
C LEU A 101 -0.94 -8.48 20.11
N LEU A 102 -1.97 -8.21 19.33
CA LEU A 102 -2.87 -7.08 19.51
C LEU A 102 -4.01 -7.36 20.50
N GLY A 103 -4.16 -8.63 20.95
CA GLY A 103 -5.20 -9.05 21.86
C GLY A 103 -6.61 -8.71 21.34
N GLN A 104 -7.40 -8.03 22.16
CA GLN A 104 -8.77 -7.60 21.78
C GLN A 104 -8.78 -6.55 20.64
N ARG A 105 -7.66 -5.86 20.38
CA ARG A 105 -7.54 -4.80 19.36
C ARG A 105 -7.17 -5.32 17.97
N LYS A 106 -7.08 -6.64 17.79
CA LYS A 106 -6.88 -7.23 16.46
C LYS A 106 -8.03 -6.90 15.51
N ASP A 107 -9.26 -6.91 16.02
CA ASP A 107 -10.51 -6.69 15.29
C ASP A 107 -11.18 -5.41 15.80
N ILE A 108 -10.76 -4.25 15.28
CA ILE A 108 -11.44 -2.98 15.56
C ILE A 108 -12.69 -2.92 14.67
N PRO A 109 -13.90 -2.84 15.23
CA PRO A 109 -15.12 -2.74 14.45
C PRO A 109 -15.10 -1.52 13.53
N LYS A 110 -15.65 -1.67 12.32
CA LYS A 110 -15.82 -0.53 11.42
C LYS A 110 -16.75 0.50 12.06
N PRO A 111 -16.40 1.80 12.00
CA PRO A 111 -17.23 2.83 12.59
C PRO A 111 -18.53 3.02 11.79
N ASP A 112 -19.57 3.45 12.47
CA ASP A 112 -20.71 4.08 11.80
C ASP A 112 -20.31 5.50 11.40
N PHE A 113 -20.12 5.71 10.10
CA PHE A 113 -19.66 7.00 9.56
C PHE A 113 -20.70 8.13 9.61
N HIS A 114 -21.94 7.81 9.93
CA HIS A 114 -22.98 8.80 10.19
C HIS A 114 -23.00 9.27 11.65
N ASN A 115 -22.20 8.64 12.50
CA ASN A 115 -22.09 8.94 13.92
C ASN A 115 -20.66 9.42 14.22
N GLU A 116 -20.51 10.71 14.51
CA GLU A 116 -19.24 11.35 14.85
C GLU A 116 -18.53 10.68 16.03
N GLU A 117 -19.27 10.29 17.05
CA GLU A 117 -18.72 9.62 18.23
C GLU A 117 -18.15 8.23 17.86
N SER A 118 -18.85 7.50 17.00
CA SER A 118 -18.38 6.20 16.48
C SER A 118 -17.07 6.34 15.71
N VAL A 119 -16.95 7.37 14.88
CA VAL A 119 -15.71 7.67 14.13
C VAL A 119 -14.58 8.05 15.10
N LYS A 120 -14.85 8.91 16.08
CA LYS A 120 -13.86 9.32 17.08
C LYS A 120 -13.35 8.13 17.91
N ASN A 121 -14.25 7.26 18.35
CA ASN A 121 -13.88 6.05 19.09
C ASN A 121 -13.02 5.11 18.23
N PHE A 122 -13.37 4.93 16.97
CA PHE A 122 -12.57 4.13 16.04
C PHE A 122 -11.16 4.70 15.85
N LEU A 123 -11.02 6.01 15.66
CA LEU A 123 -9.73 6.67 15.52
C LEU A 123 -8.88 6.54 16.79
N ASN A 124 -9.49 6.70 17.95
CA ASN A 124 -8.83 6.51 19.24
C ASN A 124 -8.33 5.06 19.42
N GLU A 125 -9.14 4.05 19.09
CA GLU A 125 -8.72 2.66 19.14
C GLU A 125 -7.58 2.35 18.15
N MET A 126 -7.60 2.96 16.97
CA MET A 126 -6.51 2.87 16.00
C MET A 126 -5.21 3.47 16.55
N GLU A 127 -5.29 4.64 17.19
CA GLU A 127 -4.14 5.31 17.80
C GLU A 127 -3.55 4.47 18.94
N ILE A 128 -4.41 3.95 19.84
CA ILE A 128 -3.98 3.06 20.94
C ILE A 128 -3.29 1.81 20.38
N ARG A 129 -3.85 1.21 19.33
CA ARG A 129 -3.23 0.05 18.65
C ARG A 129 -1.86 0.39 18.07
N ASN A 130 -1.73 1.52 17.41
CA ASN A 130 -0.46 1.94 16.85
C ASN A 130 0.60 2.21 17.95
N LYS A 131 0.22 2.86 19.05
CA LYS A 131 1.11 3.03 20.22
C LYS A 131 1.55 1.69 20.81
N LEU A 132 0.65 0.71 20.89
CA LEU A 132 0.99 -0.65 21.34
C LEU A 132 2.03 -1.30 20.41
N ILE A 133 1.85 -1.18 19.11
CA ILE A 133 2.79 -1.72 18.10
C ILE A 133 4.15 -1.03 18.21
N ASP A 134 4.17 0.29 18.39
CA ASP A 134 5.41 1.06 18.54
C ASP A 134 6.22 0.68 19.77
N GLN A 135 5.56 0.22 20.84
CA GLN A 135 6.20 -0.27 22.05
C GLN A 135 6.72 -1.72 21.94
N MET A 136 6.31 -2.45 20.89
CA MET A 136 6.79 -3.83 20.70
C MET A 136 8.23 -3.84 20.26
N PRO A 137 9.07 -4.73 20.83
CA PRO A 137 10.47 -4.88 20.42
C PRO A 137 10.60 -5.17 18.91
N ASP A 138 11.70 -4.73 18.30
CA ASP A 138 11.90 -4.91 16.85
C ASP A 138 12.07 -6.37 16.45
N ASN A 139 12.54 -7.22 17.37
CA ASN A 139 12.68 -8.66 17.14
C ASN A 139 11.34 -9.43 17.10
N VAL A 140 10.22 -8.79 17.43
CA VAL A 140 8.88 -9.41 17.36
C VAL A 140 8.55 -9.81 15.92
N ILE A 141 8.90 -8.97 14.96
CA ILE A 141 8.83 -9.25 13.53
C ILE A 141 10.19 -8.88 12.92
N PRO A 142 10.99 -9.88 12.50
CA PRO A 142 12.27 -9.59 11.86
C PRO A 142 12.02 -8.88 10.53
N MET A 143 12.76 -7.80 10.29
CA MET A 143 12.65 -6.97 9.09
C MET A 143 14.07 -6.65 8.59
N ASP A 144 14.20 -6.58 7.26
CA ASP A 144 15.39 -6.08 6.58
C ASP A 144 14.93 -4.95 5.63
N PHE A 145 14.52 -3.85 6.28
CA PHE A 145 13.83 -2.73 5.64
C PHE A 145 14.82 -1.70 5.12
N HIS A 146 14.63 -1.31 3.86
CA HIS A 146 15.36 -0.27 3.18
C HIS A 146 14.39 0.70 2.50
N LEU A 147 14.71 1.99 2.57
CA LEU A 147 13.98 3.05 1.88
C LEU A 147 14.91 3.75 0.91
N TYR A 148 14.47 3.90 -0.31
CA TYR A 148 15.19 4.58 -1.38
C TYR A 148 14.36 5.71 -1.96
N GLU A 149 15.03 6.70 -2.58
CA GLU A 149 14.36 7.80 -3.26
C GLU A 149 14.93 8.06 -4.65
N ILE A 150 14.06 8.51 -5.56
CA ILE A 150 14.41 9.10 -6.85
C ILE A 150 13.81 10.50 -6.89
N LYS A 151 14.66 11.52 -7.08
CA LYS A 151 14.23 12.93 -7.17
C LYS A 151 14.15 13.41 -8.60
N ILE A 152 13.12 14.18 -8.92
CA ILE A 152 12.97 14.91 -10.18
C ILE A 152 12.56 16.35 -9.84
N GLY A 153 13.54 17.24 -9.73
CA GLY A 153 13.34 18.58 -9.18
C GLY A 153 12.97 18.48 -7.69
N GLU A 154 11.83 19.08 -7.31
CA GLU A 154 11.30 19.02 -5.96
C GLU A 154 10.38 17.81 -5.73
N ASP A 155 10.04 17.08 -6.78
CA ASP A 155 9.12 15.95 -6.72
C ASP A 155 9.87 14.65 -6.41
N LEU A 156 9.20 13.75 -5.66
CA LEU A 156 9.81 12.58 -5.04
C LEU A 156 9.08 11.29 -5.40
N MET A 157 9.85 10.24 -5.71
CA MET A 157 9.42 8.84 -5.69
C MET A 157 10.17 8.12 -4.58
N GLU A 158 9.44 7.43 -3.72
CA GLU A 158 9.99 6.55 -2.69
C GLU A 158 9.81 5.08 -3.08
N ILE A 159 10.81 4.27 -2.80
CA ILE A 159 10.82 2.83 -3.03
C ILE A 159 11.13 2.14 -1.71
N GLU A 160 10.17 1.37 -1.21
CA GLU A 160 10.27 0.59 0.01
C GLU A 160 10.60 -0.85 -0.33
N VAL A 161 11.62 -1.39 0.32
CA VAL A 161 12.06 -2.78 0.14
C VAL A 161 12.23 -3.43 1.51
N ASP A 162 11.67 -4.61 1.69
CA ASP A 162 12.02 -5.49 2.80
C ASP A 162 12.46 -6.85 2.25
N TYR A 163 13.71 -7.19 2.46
CA TYR A 163 14.29 -8.42 1.92
C TYR A 163 13.85 -9.67 2.69
N THR A 164 13.52 -9.54 3.98
CA THR A 164 13.01 -10.66 4.78
C THR A 164 11.62 -11.10 4.34
N TRP A 165 10.75 -10.13 4.05
CA TRP A 165 9.36 -10.37 3.67
C TRP A 165 9.12 -10.32 2.17
N ASN A 166 10.18 -10.08 1.38
CA ASN A 166 10.13 -9.94 -0.07
C ASN A 166 9.11 -8.86 -0.51
N ILE A 167 9.13 -7.72 0.18
CA ILE A 167 8.22 -6.61 -0.06
C ILE A 167 8.90 -5.59 -0.97
N PHE A 168 8.16 -5.12 -1.96
CA PHE A 168 8.56 -4.09 -2.90
C PHE A 168 7.41 -3.09 -3.10
N GLY A 169 7.52 -1.92 -2.50
CA GLY A 169 6.53 -0.85 -2.58
C GLY A 169 7.08 0.38 -3.30
N ILE A 170 6.26 1.02 -4.14
CA ILE A 170 6.61 2.28 -4.81
C ILE A 170 5.51 3.29 -4.54
N SER A 171 5.88 4.44 -3.97
CA SER A 171 5.01 5.60 -3.81
C SER A 171 5.64 6.81 -4.49
N TYR A 172 4.84 7.73 -5.00
CA TYR A 172 5.33 8.96 -5.62
C TYR A 172 4.28 10.08 -5.55
N SER A 173 4.79 11.30 -5.42
CA SER A 173 4.02 12.53 -5.45
C SER A 173 4.67 13.52 -6.40
N GLY A 174 3.90 14.51 -6.85
CA GLY A 174 4.44 15.55 -7.70
C GLY A 174 3.43 16.13 -8.68
N ASN A 175 3.90 17.01 -9.54
CA ASN A 175 3.09 17.61 -10.58
C ASN A 175 2.74 16.60 -11.70
N LYS A 176 1.75 16.91 -12.51
CA LYS A 176 1.18 16.00 -13.52
C LYS A 176 2.22 15.45 -14.53
N SER A 177 3.25 16.24 -14.87
CA SER A 177 4.28 15.83 -15.81
C SER A 177 5.27 14.85 -15.17
N VAL A 178 5.67 15.12 -13.94
CA VAL A 178 6.59 14.27 -13.16
C VAL A 178 5.92 12.96 -12.77
N ILE A 179 4.64 12.97 -12.36
CA ILE A 179 3.87 11.75 -12.11
C ILE A 179 3.86 10.82 -13.34
N LYS A 180 3.79 11.37 -14.58
CA LYS A 180 3.89 10.53 -15.78
C LYS A 180 5.26 9.86 -15.92
N ARG A 181 6.34 10.54 -15.53
CA ARG A 181 7.70 9.98 -15.54
C ARG A 181 7.84 8.91 -14.46
N PHE A 182 7.40 9.20 -13.24
CA PHE A 182 7.41 8.22 -12.14
C PHE A 182 6.59 6.96 -12.45
N LYS A 183 5.43 7.10 -13.09
CA LYS A 183 4.65 5.94 -13.56
C LYS A 183 5.41 5.05 -14.54
N LYS A 184 6.23 5.65 -15.43
CA LYS A 184 7.07 4.88 -16.35
C LYS A 184 8.17 4.13 -15.60
N ILE A 185 8.86 4.82 -14.67
CA ILE A 185 9.90 4.21 -13.83
C ILE A 185 9.30 3.06 -12.99
N ALA A 186 8.20 3.30 -12.29
CA ALA A 186 7.53 2.27 -11.49
C ALA A 186 7.14 1.04 -12.32
N ARG A 187 6.58 1.27 -13.52
CA ARG A 187 6.23 0.20 -14.45
C ARG A 187 7.45 -0.60 -14.89
N ASP A 188 8.55 0.09 -15.23
CA ASP A 188 9.79 -0.54 -15.64
C ASP A 188 10.36 -1.42 -14.53
N LEU A 189 10.45 -0.90 -13.32
CA LEU A 189 10.93 -1.64 -12.15
C LEU A 189 10.06 -2.86 -11.84
N TYR A 190 8.72 -2.73 -11.92
CA TYR A 190 7.82 -3.87 -11.74
C TYR A 190 8.00 -4.92 -12.83
N CYS A 191 8.16 -4.49 -14.09
CA CYS A 191 8.40 -5.40 -15.20
C CYS A 191 9.75 -6.11 -15.06
N TYR A 192 10.80 -5.40 -14.64
CA TYR A 192 12.11 -6.00 -14.38
C TYR A 192 12.02 -7.03 -13.24
N TYR A 193 11.29 -6.74 -12.17
CA TYR A 193 11.02 -7.70 -11.10
C TYR A 193 10.22 -8.91 -11.57
N GLY A 194 9.59 -8.85 -12.75
CA GLY A 194 8.84 -9.95 -13.35
C GLY A 194 7.33 -9.85 -13.22
N VAL A 195 6.82 -8.69 -12.83
CA VAL A 195 5.38 -8.38 -12.90
C VAL A 195 5.06 -7.94 -14.32
N SER A 196 4.25 -8.71 -15.04
CA SER A 196 3.91 -8.38 -16.42
C SER A 196 3.00 -7.15 -16.51
N GLU A 197 2.98 -6.52 -17.70
CA GLU A 197 2.02 -5.43 -17.97
C GLU A 197 0.57 -5.87 -17.81
N GLU A 198 0.28 -7.13 -18.10
CA GLU A 198 -1.04 -7.71 -17.89
C GLU A 198 -1.38 -7.83 -16.40
N ASP A 199 -0.40 -8.17 -15.55
CA ASP A 199 -0.55 -8.19 -14.10
C ASP A 199 -0.89 -6.80 -13.57
N ILE A 200 -0.16 -5.78 -14.01
CA ILE A 200 -0.38 -4.39 -13.64
C ILE A 200 -1.77 -3.93 -14.10
N LYS A 201 -2.11 -4.17 -15.36
CA LYS A 201 -3.40 -3.78 -15.96
C LYS A 201 -4.59 -4.47 -15.29
N ASN A 202 -4.44 -5.74 -14.92
CA ASN A 202 -5.51 -6.55 -14.34
C ASN A 202 -5.46 -6.57 -12.82
N ARG A 203 -4.49 -5.91 -12.19
CA ARG A 203 -4.28 -5.89 -10.74
C ARG A 203 -4.35 -7.30 -10.16
N THR A 204 -3.51 -8.19 -10.69
CA THR A 204 -3.47 -9.59 -10.22
C THR A 204 -3.03 -9.64 -8.76
N LYS A 205 -3.15 -10.79 -8.11
CA LYS A 205 -2.66 -10.97 -6.75
C LYS A 205 -1.17 -10.70 -6.65
N ARG A 206 -0.40 -11.09 -7.68
CA ARG A 206 1.03 -10.81 -7.74
C ARG A 206 1.31 -9.32 -7.69
N TYR A 207 0.70 -8.53 -8.58
CA TYR A 207 0.82 -7.07 -8.54
C TYR A 207 0.29 -6.49 -7.23
N SER A 208 -0.88 -6.95 -6.78
CA SER A 208 -1.49 -6.48 -5.55
C SER A 208 -0.66 -6.82 -4.31
N SER A 209 -0.01 -7.98 -4.23
CA SER A 209 0.84 -8.32 -3.08
C SER A 209 2.08 -7.44 -2.98
N LEU A 210 2.58 -6.92 -4.09
CA LEU A 210 3.68 -5.95 -4.12
C LEU A 210 3.22 -4.53 -3.79
N CYS A 211 2.01 -4.16 -4.25
CA CYS A 211 1.50 -2.79 -4.17
C CYS A 211 0.58 -2.54 -2.98
N LEU A 212 0.06 -3.58 -2.32
CA LEU A 212 -1.04 -3.48 -1.34
C LEU A 212 -0.69 -2.75 -0.05
N LEU A 213 0.58 -2.54 0.24
CA LEU A 213 0.92 -1.77 1.43
C LEU A 213 0.69 -0.27 1.25
N TYR A 214 0.74 0.28 0.03
CA TYR A 214 0.82 1.75 -0.13
C TYR A 214 0.19 2.38 -1.38
N THR A 215 -0.57 1.70 -2.21
CA THR A 215 -1.28 2.39 -3.29
C THR A 215 -2.66 2.85 -2.87
N SER A 216 -2.71 3.86 -2.03
CA SER A 216 -3.85 4.76 -2.06
C SER A 216 -3.60 5.76 -3.18
N PRO A 217 -4.48 5.88 -4.18
CA PRO A 217 -4.39 7.00 -5.12
C PRO A 217 -4.54 8.28 -4.33
N SER A 218 -3.57 9.19 -4.45
CA SER A 218 -3.69 10.55 -3.92
C SER A 218 -5.05 11.12 -4.36
N PRO A 219 -5.87 11.64 -3.46
CA PRO A 219 -7.14 12.24 -3.82
C PRO A 219 -6.90 13.44 -4.76
N ARG A 220 -7.68 13.50 -5.84
CA ARG A 220 -7.83 14.69 -6.66
C ARG A 220 -8.95 15.54 -6.09
#